data_d4b4d04b7902ab21fd10faa066321460
#
_entry.id   d4b4d04b7902ab21fd10faa066321460
#
_cell.length_a   1.000
_cell.length_b   1.000
_cell.length_c   1.000
_cell.angle_alpha   90.00
_cell.angle_beta   90.00
_cell.angle_gamma   90.00
#
_symmetry.space_group_name_H-M   'P 1'
#
loop_
_entity.id
_entity.type
_entity.pdbx_description
1 polymer ?
#
loop_
_entity_poly.entity_id
_entity_poly.type
_entity_poly.pdbx_seq_one_letter_code
_entity_poly.pdbx_strand_id
1 'polypeptide(L)'
;MQKLVLLDAYALIFRAYYGLIRSPRINSKGQNTSAAFGFINTLEELLRKENPDFVAVAFDPPGGTFRHEQFPQYKATRDETPEDIRWAVPVIKNFLTAYGVAMVEVPRFEADDVIGTLAHRAAKDGLEVVMVTPDKDYAQLVQPNVSMLRPQSGAKGYERLGVEEVKAKFEVENPLQVIDLLGLMGDAADNIP
;
A
#
# COMPACT_ATOMS: atom_id res chain seq x y z
N MET A 1 -8.23 -10.03 20.49
CA MET A 1 -7.93 -10.53 19.13
C MET A 1 -6.61 -9.91 18.74
N GLN A 2 -5.65 -10.69 18.25
CA GLN A 2 -4.37 -10.14 17.79
C GLN A 2 -4.58 -9.34 16.50
N LYS A 3 -3.77 -8.29 16.32
CA LYS A 3 -3.88 -7.37 15.20
C LYS A 3 -2.64 -7.45 14.30
N LEU A 4 -2.87 -7.64 13.01
CA LEU A 4 -1.85 -7.58 11.95
C LEU A 4 -2.05 -6.30 11.12
N VAL A 5 -0.99 -5.50 10.97
CA VAL A 5 -0.97 -4.35 10.06
C VAL A 5 -0.09 -4.67 8.86
N LEU A 6 -0.65 -4.53 7.66
CA LEU A 6 0.01 -4.76 6.38
C LEU A 6 0.13 -3.44 5.62
N LEU A 7 1.34 -3.04 5.25
CA LEU A 7 1.61 -1.79 4.54
C LEU A 7 2.02 -2.08 3.10
N ASP A 8 1.41 -1.34 2.18
CA ASP A 8 1.83 -1.26 0.78
C ASP A 8 2.99 -0.27 0.65
N ALA A 9 4.19 -0.78 0.42
CA ALA A 9 5.41 0.03 0.45
C ALA A 9 5.41 1.13 -0.62
N TYR A 10 5.27 0.74 -1.89
CA TYR A 10 5.40 1.70 -2.98
C TYR A 10 4.28 2.74 -3.00
N ALA A 11 3.04 2.34 -2.74
CA ALA A 11 1.93 3.28 -2.67
C ALA A 11 2.16 4.35 -1.57
N LEU A 12 2.70 3.97 -0.41
CA LEU A 12 3.03 4.91 0.67
C LEU A 12 4.28 5.74 0.38
N ILE A 13 5.31 5.16 -0.26
CA ILE A 13 6.55 5.85 -0.66
C ILE A 13 6.24 6.93 -1.71
N PHE A 14 5.50 6.58 -2.76
CA PHE A 14 5.08 7.53 -3.78
C PHE A 14 4.22 8.65 -3.19
N ARG A 15 3.27 8.30 -2.33
CA ARG A 15 2.45 9.28 -1.63
C ARG A 15 3.29 10.25 -0.80
N ALA A 16 4.28 9.76 -0.07
CA ALA A 16 5.19 10.58 0.74
C ALA A 16 6.02 11.53 -0.13
N TYR A 17 6.57 11.01 -1.23
CA TYR A 17 7.35 11.79 -2.19
C TYR A 17 6.54 12.94 -2.79
N TYR A 18 5.40 12.62 -3.40
CA TYR A 18 4.55 13.63 -4.04
C TYR A 18 3.87 14.56 -3.04
N GLY A 19 3.58 14.10 -1.83
CA GLY A 19 3.05 14.93 -0.75
C GLY A 19 4.00 16.05 -0.32
N LEU A 20 5.31 15.83 -0.47
CA LEU A 20 6.36 16.79 -0.12
C LEU A 20 7.02 17.44 -1.34
N ILE A 21 6.51 17.24 -2.57
CA ILE A 21 7.16 17.71 -3.81
C ILE A 21 7.34 19.22 -3.87
N ARG A 22 6.43 19.98 -3.25
CA ARG A 22 6.50 21.46 -3.20
C ARG A 22 7.40 22.00 -2.09
N SER A 23 7.79 21.17 -1.13
CA SER A 23 8.66 21.50 0.00
C SER A 23 9.51 20.28 0.37
N PRO A 24 10.45 19.89 -0.51
CA PRO A 24 11.22 18.66 -0.34
C PRO A 24 12.15 18.74 0.87
N ARG A 25 12.37 17.61 1.51
CA ARG A 25 13.29 17.44 2.63
C ARG A 25 14.67 17.11 2.08
N ILE A 26 15.51 18.12 1.98
CA ILE A 26 16.87 17.99 1.47
C ILE A 26 17.83 17.83 2.65
N ASN A 27 18.68 16.81 2.61
CA ASN A 27 19.73 16.62 3.63
C ASN A 27 20.96 17.48 3.36
N SER A 28 21.94 17.46 4.28
CA SER A 28 23.18 18.24 4.18
C SER A 28 24.06 17.89 2.96
N LYS A 29 23.78 16.76 2.30
CA LYS A 29 24.49 16.32 1.08
C LYS A 29 23.75 16.71 -0.20
N GLY A 30 22.68 17.49 -0.11
CA GLY A 30 21.86 17.92 -1.24
C GLY A 30 20.86 16.86 -1.74
N GLN A 31 20.65 15.78 -1.00
CA GLN A 31 19.83 14.67 -1.41
C GLN A 31 18.39 14.82 -0.91
N ASN A 32 17.42 14.57 -1.76
CA ASN A 32 16.00 14.59 -1.40
C ASN A 32 15.63 13.33 -0.60
N THR A 33 15.30 13.52 0.67
CA THR A 33 14.92 12.46 1.60
C THR A 33 13.41 12.37 1.85
N SER A 34 12.60 13.13 1.10
CA SER A 34 11.16 13.27 1.34
C SER A 34 10.42 11.94 1.38
N ALA A 35 10.73 11.04 0.44
CA ALA A 35 10.10 9.72 0.36
C ALA A 35 10.38 8.87 1.60
N ALA A 36 11.66 8.76 1.98
CA ALA A 36 12.09 8.00 3.17
C ALA A 36 11.53 8.63 4.45
N PHE A 37 11.66 9.95 4.61
CA PHE A 37 11.14 10.68 5.76
C PHE A 37 9.63 10.50 5.94
N GLY A 38 8.86 10.68 4.85
CA GLY A 38 7.41 10.58 4.93
C GLY A 38 6.93 9.14 5.17
N PHE A 39 7.60 8.14 4.56
CA PHE A 39 7.29 6.73 4.81
C PHE A 39 7.56 6.34 6.27
N ILE A 40 8.73 6.68 6.80
CA ILE A 40 9.12 6.36 8.19
C ILE A 40 8.15 7.01 9.19
N ASN A 41 7.83 8.30 9.01
CA ASN A 41 6.86 8.97 9.87
C ASN A 41 5.47 8.32 9.80
N THR A 42 5.04 7.89 8.60
CA THR A 42 3.78 7.17 8.42
C THR A 42 3.80 5.84 9.20
N LEU A 43 4.88 5.08 9.08
CA LEU A 43 5.05 3.82 9.81
C LEU A 43 5.01 4.04 11.34
N GLU A 44 5.79 4.98 11.86
CA GLU A 44 5.81 5.27 13.30
C GLU A 44 4.46 5.74 13.83
N GLU A 45 3.76 6.58 13.06
CA GLU A 45 2.40 7.01 13.41
C GLU A 45 1.43 5.84 13.47
N LEU A 46 1.49 4.92 12.49
CA LEU A 46 0.66 3.72 12.43
C LEU A 46 0.96 2.78 13.60
N LEU A 47 2.23 2.50 13.88
CA LEU A 47 2.60 1.65 15.02
C LEU A 47 2.06 2.20 16.34
N ARG A 48 2.13 3.51 16.53
CA ARG A 48 1.62 4.17 17.75
C ARG A 48 0.09 4.16 17.83
N LYS A 49 -0.62 4.39 16.70
CA LYS A 49 -2.09 4.50 16.69
C LYS A 49 -2.79 3.16 16.68
N GLU A 50 -2.29 2.24 15.86
CA GLU A 50 -2.89 0.93 15.69
C GLU A 50 -2.45 -0.06 16.75
N ASN A 51 -1.28 0.15 17.36
CA ASN A 51 -0.66 -0.73 18.37
C ASN A 51 -0.76 -2.21 17.96
N PRO A 52 -0.21 -2.61 16.80
CA PRO A 52 -0.36 -3.95 16.26
C PRO A 52 0.50 -4.96 17.02
N ASP A 53 0.01 -6.23 17.08
CA ASP A 53 0.83 -7.37 17.53
C ASP A 53 1.83 -7.79 16.45
N PHE A 54 1.44 -7.64 15.18
CA PHE A 54 2.25 -7.99 14.02
C PHE A 54 2.21 -6.87 12.98
N VAL A 55 3.32 -6.63 12.32
CA VAL A 55 3.45 -5.66 11.23
C VAL A 55 4.31 -6.22 10.10
N ALA A 56 3.89 -6.03 8.87
CA ALA A 56 4.69 -6.34 7.69
C ALA A 56 4.52 -5.27 6.60
N VAL A 57 5.59 -5.06 5.86
CA VAL A 57 5.63 -4.16 4.71
C VAL A 57 5.84 -4.99 3.45
N ALA A 58 4.90 -4.93 2.51
CA ALA A 58 5.00 -5.62 1.24
C ALA A 58 5.60 -4.69 0.18
N PHE A 59 6.56 -5.22 -0.56
CA PHE A 59 7.21 -4.54 -1.69
C PHE A 59 6.91 -5.27 -2.99
N ASP A 60 6.72 -4.50 -4.06
CA ASP A 60 6.74 -5.08 -5.41
C ASP A 60 8.14 -5.60 -5.73
N PRO A 61 8.26 -6.78 -6.34
CA PRO A 61 9.55 -7.32 -6.74
C PRO A 61 10.13 -6.53 -7.92
N PRO A 62 11.46 -6.53 -8.07
CA PRO A 62 12.06 -6.02 -9.29
C PRO A 62 11.69 -6.90 -10.49
N GLY A 63 11.42 -6.27 -11.63
CA GLY A 63 11.07 -6.96 -12.86
C GLY A 63 9.56 -7.10 -13.08
N GLY A 64 9.19 -7.89 -14.09
CA GLY A 64 7.79 -8.10 -14.44
C GLY A 64 7.07 -9.08 -13.50
N THR A 65 5.77 -8.96 -13.45
CA THR A 65 4.88 -9.87 -12.72
C THR A 65 4.13 -10.77 -13.70
N PHE A 66 3.37 -11.74 -13.21
CA PHE A 66 2.56 -12.61 -14.06
C PHE A 66 1.57 -11.82 -14.93
N ARG A 67 1.14 -10.61 -14.50
CA ARG A 67 0.27 -9.73 -15.28
C ARG A 67 0.96 -9.23 -16.54
N HIS A 68 2.26 -8.90 -16.49
CA HIS A 68 3.04 -8.50 -17.65
C HIS A 68 3.22 -9.66 -18.65
N GLU A 69 3.29 -10.90 -18.15
CA GLU A 69 3.37 -12.09 -19.00
C GLU A 69 2.05 -12.33 -19.76
N GLN A 70 0.91 -12.11 -19.07
CA GLN A 70 -0.42 -12.27 -19.65
C GLN A 70 -0.85 -11.09 -20.54
N PHE A 71 -0.45 -9.88 -20.15
CA PHE A 71 -0.78 -8.64 -20.84
C PHE A 71 0.46 -7.73 -20.90
N PRO A 72 1.26 -7.81 -21.98
CA PRO A 72 2.51 -7.04 -22.11
C PRO A 72 2.34 -5.52 -22.04
N GLN A 73 1.13 -5.00 -22.27
CA GLN A 73 0.80 -3.58 -22.17
C GLN A 73 0.45 -3.14 -20.73
N TYR A 74 0.39 -4.08 -19.80
CA TYR A 74 0.12 -3.78 -18.38
C TYR A 74 1.15 -2.81 -17.84
N LYS A 75 0.68 -1.69 -17.29
CA LYS A 75 1.51 -0.60 -16.74
C LYS A 75 2.52 0.03 -17.72
N ALA A 76 2.39 -0.23 -19.04
CA ALA A 76 3.35 0.26 -20.05
C ALA A 76 3.35 1.79 -20.21
N THR A 77 2.30 2.46 -19.76
CA THR A 77 2.16 3.92 -19.80
C THR A 77 2.72 4.62 -18.56
N ARG A 78 3.16 3.87 -17.54
CA ARG A 78 3.72 4.43 -16.32
C ARG A 78 5.09 5.05 -16.59
N ASP A 79 5.29 6.26 -16.05
CA ASP A 79 6.59 6.90 -16.05
C ASP A 79 7.62 6.11 -15.26
N GLU A 80 8.90 6.31 -15.58
CA GLU A 80 9.99 5.74 -14.78
C GLU A 80 9.92 6.22 -13.33
N THR A 81 10.24 5.33 -12.41
CA THR A 81 10.32 5.67 -10.99
C THR A 81 11.36 6.79 -10.78
N PRO A 82 10.98 7.92 -10.15
CA PRO A 82 11.91 9.01 -9.86
C PRO A 82 13.18 8.53 -9.16
N GLU A 83 14.31 9.14 -9.50
CA GLU A 83 15.61 8.78 -8.91
C GLU A 83 15.63 8.89 -7.38
N ASP A 84 15.00 9.93 -6.85
CA ASP A 84 14.84 10.12 -5.40
C ASP A 84 14.11 8.95 -4.72
N ILE A 85 13.12 8.37 -5.37
CA ILE A 85 12.42 7.18 -4.86
C ILE A 85 13.32 5.95 -4.97
N ARG A 86 14.01 5.77 -6.11
CA ARG A 86 14.96 4.66 -6.27
C ARG A 86 16.05 4.67 -5.19
N TRP A 87 16.50 5.87 -4.82
CA TRP A 87 17.42 6.03 -3.70
C TRP A 87 16.77 5.76 -2.34
N ALA A 88 15.52 6.19 -2.13
CA ALA A 88 14.85 6.05 -0.84
C ALA A 88 14.51 4.61 -0.48
N VAL A 89 14.20 3.75 -1.45
CA VAL A 89 13.78 2.35 -1.21
C VAL A 89 14.83 1.57 -0.42
N PRO A 90 16.12 1.50 -0.79
CA PRO A 90 17.13 0.80 0.02
C PRO A 90 17.32 1.42 1.41
N VAL A 91 17.18 2.73 1.56
CA VAL A 91 17.23 3.40 2.88
C VAL A 91 16.06 2.94 3.75
N ILE A 92 14.86 2.88 3.19
CA ILE A 92 13.67 2.39 3.89
C ILE A 92 13.83 0.92 4.28
N LYS A 93 14.30 0.07 3.36
CA LYS A 93 14.53 -1.36 3.66
C LYS A 93 15.55 -1.56 4.79
N ASN A 94 16.64 -0.79 4.79
CA ASN A 94 17.64 -0.80 5.87
C ASN A 94 17.03 -0.35 7.21
N PHE A 95 16.21 0.71 7.19
CA PHE A 95 15.48 1.16 8.38
C PHE A 95 14.55 0.08 8.92
N LEU A 96 13.72 -0.54 8.06
CA LEU A 96 12.81 -1.61 8.45
C LEU A 96 13.55 -2.81 9.07
N THR A 97 14.69 -3.19 8.48
CA THR A 97 15.56 -4.24 9.03
C THR A 97 16.06 -3.87 10.42
N ALA A 98 16.58 -2.66 10.60
CA ALA A 98 17.10 -2.18 11.89
C ALA A 98 15.98 -2.03 12.94
N TYR A 99 14.78 -1.71 12.50
CA TYR A 99 13.60 -1.54 13.35
C TYR A 99 12.89 -2.88 13.69
N GLY A 100 13.30 -3.97 13.06
CA GLY A 100 12.73 -5.31 13.29
C GLY A 100 11.37 -5.53 12.63
N VAL A 101 11.03 -4.74 11.60
CA VAL A 101 9.79 -4.86 10.84
C VAL A 101 9.95 -5.87 9.71
N ALA A 102 9.04 -6.83 9.61
CA ALA A 102 9.04 -7.82 8.54
C ALA A 102 8.82 -7.17 7.17
N MET A 103 9.64 -7.56 6.20
CA MET A 103 9.48 -7.19 4.80
C MET A 103 9.10 -8.42 3.99
N VAL A 104 8.14 -8.28 3.09
CA VAL A 104 7.69 -9.34 2.20
C VAL A 104 7.80 -8.86 0.76
N GLU A 105 8.51 -9.62 -0.06
CA GLU A 105 8.68 -9.39 -1.48
C GLU A 105 8.68 -10.75 -2.17
N VAL A 106 7.70 -10.99 -3.03
CA VAL A 106 7.51 -12.31 -3.66
C VAL A 106 7.72 -12.18 -5.17
N PRO A 107 8.71 -12.86 -5.75
CA PRO A 107 8.93 -12.82 -7.20
C PRO A 107 7.66 -13.09 -7.98
N ARG A 108 7.41 -12.31 -9.04
CA ARG A 108 6.26 -12.42 -9.96
C ARG A 108 4.90 -11.98 -9.41
N PHE A 109 4.78 -11.63 -8.12
CA PHE A 109 3.54 -11.15 -7.50
C PHE A 109 3.71 -9.72 -7.00
N GLU A 110 2.72 -8.88 -7.22
CA GLU A 110 2.71 -7.50 -6.75
C GLU A 110 2.43 -7.43 -5.23
N ALA A 111 2.72 -6.29 -4.62
CA ALA A 111 2.49 -6.10 -3.19
C ALA A 111 1.01 -6.32 -2.81
N ASP A 112 0.07 -5.96 -3.70
CA ASP A 112 -1.36 -6.17 -3.50
C ASP A 112 -1.74 -7.65 -3.45
N ASP A 113 -1.17 -8.51 -4.30
CA ASP A 113 -1.37 -9.97 -4.27
C ASP A 113 -0.88 -10.56 -2.94
N VAL A 114 0.28 -10.08 -2.49
CA VAL A 114 0.91 -10.53 -1.23
C VAL A 114 0.06 -10.09 -0.04
N ILE A 115 -0.33 -8.82 0.01
CA ILE A 115 -1.16 -8.27 1.10
C ILE A 115 -2.51 -8.96 1.12
N GLY A 116 -3.17 -9.12 -0.04
CA GLY A 116 -4.45 -9.82 -0.12
C GLY A 116 -4.38 -11.26 0.39
N THR A 117 -3.31 -11.97 0.01
CA THR A 117 -3.07 -13.35 0.48
C THR A 117 -2.85 -13.42 1.98
N LEU A 118 -2.01 -12.53 2.53
CA LEU A 118 -1.71 -12.49 3.96
C LEU A 118 -2.94 -12.07 4.76
N ALA A 119 -3.68 -11.06 4.30
CA ALA A 119 -4.90 -10.59 4.93
C ALA A 119 -5.96 -11.68 5.01
N HIS A 120 -6.19 -12.40 3.91
CA HIS A 120 -7.14 -13.52 3.89
C HIS A 120 -6.74 -14.64 4.85
N ARG A 121 -5.47 -15.06 4.87
CA ARG A 121 -4.97 -16.09 5.77
C ARG A 121 -5.07 -15.68 7.23
N ALA A 122 -4.58 -14.50 7.58
CA ALA A 122 -4.61 -13.97 8.94
C ALA A 122 -6.03 -13.82 9.47
N ALA A 123 -6.95 -13.34 8.61
CA ALA A 123 -8.37 -13.26 8.97
C ALA A 123 -9.00 -14.62 9.26
N LYS A 124 -8.65 -15.65 8.47
CA LYS A 124 -9.10 -17.03 8.68
C LYS A 124 -8.55 -17.62 9.98
N ASP A 125 -7.35 -17.21 10.39
CA ASP A 125 -6.72 -17.59 11.65
C ASP A 125 -7.24 -16.76 12.84
N GLY A 126 -8.22 -15.87 12.62
CA GLY A 126 -8.91 -15.11 13.66
C GLY A 126 -8.20 -13.82 14.06
N LEU A 127 -7.28 -13.28 13.24
CA LEU A 127 -6.66 -11.98 13.49
C LEU A 127 -7.56 -10.83 12.97
N GLU A 128 -7.45 -9.68 13.63
CA GLU A 128 -7.86 -8.40 13.03
C GLU A 128 -6.78 -7.97 12.05
N VAL A 129 -7.15 -7.62 10.82
CA VAL A 129 -6.20 -7.18 9.79
C VAL A 129 -6.50 -5.76 9.36
N VAL A 130 -5.46 -4.94 9.30
CA VAL A 130 -5.52 -3.57 8.79
C VAL A 130 -4.56 -3.44 7.61
N MET A 131 -5.11 -3.25 6.41
CA MET A 131 -4.35 -2.98 5.20
C MET A 131 -4.17 -1.47 5.03
N VAL A 132 -2.94 -1.01 4.94
CA VAL A 132 -2.62 0.42 4.84
C VAL A 132 -2.15 0.76 3.45
N THR A 133 -3.02 1.38 2.67
CA THR A 133 -2.76 1.78 1.29
C THR A 133 -3.70 2.91 0.85
N PRO A 134 -3.28 3.84 -0.03
CA PRO A 134 -4.19 4.79 -0.70
C PRO A 134 -4.98 4.15 -1.84
N ASP A 135 -4.60 2.95 -2.28
CA ASP A 135 -5.16 2.29 -3.45
C ASP A 135 -6.58 1.78 -3.19
N LYS A 136 -7.52 2.21 -4.05
CA LYS A 136 -8.94 1.85 -3.97
C LYS A 136 -9.21 0.35 -4.20
N ASP A 137 -8.31 -0.32 -4.92
CA ASP A 137 -8.51 -1.71 -5.35
C ASP A 137 -8.51 -2.69 -4.17
N TYR A 138 -7.87 -2.30 -3.06
CA TYR A 138 -7.92 -3.06 -1.82
C TYR A 138 -9.31 -3.11 -1.16
N ALA A 139 -10.24 -2.26 -1.56
CA ALA A 139 -11.60 -2.28 -1.01
C ALA A 139 -12.31 -3.63 -1.23
N GLN A 140 -11.99 -4.35 -2.31
CA GLN A 140 -12.50 -5.70 -2.59
C GLN A 140 -12.09 -6.75 -1.54
N LEU A 141 -11.01 -6.50 -0.78
CA LEU A 141 -10.47 -7.42 0.21
C LEU A 141 -11.07 -7.22 1.60
N VAL A 142 -11.87 -6.16 1.77
CA VAL A 142 -12.49 -5.82 3.07
C VAL A 142 -13.55 -6.85 3.45
N GLN A 143 -13.47 -7.35 4.69
CA GLN A 143 -14.40 -8.30 5.28
C GLN A 143 -14.50 -8.06 6.80
N PRO A 144 -15.36 -8.75 7.56
CA PRO A 144 -15.66 -8.38 8.96
C PRO A 144 -14.46 -8.13 9.87
N ASN A 145 -13.35 -8.85 9.69
CA ASN A 145 -12.12 -8.69 10.45
C ASN A 145 -10.93 -8.17 9.61
N VAL A 146 -11.19 -7.69 8.40
CA VAL A 146 -10.19 -7.03 7.54
C VAL A 146 -10.69 -5.66 7.16
N SER A 147 -9.98 -4.62 7.54
CA SER A 147 -10.26 -3.24 7.18
C SER A 147 -9.14 -2.63 6.36
N MET A 148 -9.47 -1.62 5.58
CA MET A 148 -8.52 -0.79 4.88
C MET A 148 -8.34 0.54 5.63
N LEU A 149 -7.11 0.96 5.83
CA LEU A 149 -6.76 2.26 6.38
C LEU A 149 -6.15 3.13 5.28
N ARG A 150 -6.95 4.05 4.78
CA ARG A 150 -6.60 4.90 3.65
C ARG A 150 -6.05 6.23 4.13
N PRO A 151 -4.77 6.56 3.81
CA PRO A 151 -4.23 7.87 4.12
C PRO A 151 -4.98 8.98 3.36
N GLN A 152 -5.40 10.02 4.07
CA GLN A 152 -6.04 11.18 3.47
C GLN A 152 -5.07 12.33 3.20
N SER A 153 -5.46 13.29 2.38
CA SER A 153 -4.65 14.46 2.07
C SER A 153 -4.69 15.47 3.24
N GLY A 154 -3.55 16.13 3.49
CA GLY A 154 -3.43 17.16 4.53
C GLY A 154 -3.50 16.60 5.95
N ALA A 155 -4.03 17.39 6.88
CA ALA A 155 -4.11 17.04 8.30
C ALA A 155 -5.25 16.07 8.67
N LYS A 156 -5.98 15.55 7.69
CA LYS A 156 -7.15 14.68 7.91
C LYS A 156 -6.79 13.27 8.41
N GLY A 157 -5.50 12.89 8.36
CA GLY A 157 -5.03 11.59 8.88
C GLY A 157 -5.43 10.42 8.00
N TYR A 158 -6.18 9.47 8.56
CA TYR A 158 -6.58 8.24 7.89
C TYR A 158 -8.10 8.06 7.89
N GLU A 159 -8.63 7.52 6.81
CA GLU A 159 -9.99 7.02 6.69
C GLU A 159 -9.95 5.50 6.86
N ARG A 160 -10.70 4.96 7.82
CA ARG A 160 -10.87 3.51 7.95
C ARG A 160 -12.09 3.08 7.16
N LEU A 161 -11.92 2.09 6.32
CA LEU A 161 -12.97 1.49 5.52
C LEU A 161 -13.16 0.03 5.98
N GLY A 162 -14.23 -0.22 6.71
CA GLY A 162 -14.78 -1.54 6.96
C GLY A 162 -15.85 -1.90 5.93
N VAL A 163 -16.59 -2.96 6.17
CA VAL A 163 -17.59 -3.47 5.22
C VAL A 163 -18.65 -2.42 4.88
N GLU A 164 -19.19 -1.75 5.89
CA GLU A 164 -20.28 -0.78 5.66
C GLU A 164 -19.78 0.50 4.97
N GLU A 165 -18.58 0.95 5.29
CA GLU A 165 -17.96 2.10 4.63
C GLU A 165 -17.64 1.80 3.15
N VAL A 166 -17.18 0.58 2.83
CA VAL A 166 -16.96 0.16 1.43
C VAL A 166 -18.29 0.11 0.69
N LYS A 167 -19.32 -0.51 1.27
CA LYS A 167 -20.67 -0.59 0.65
C LYS A 167 -21.22 0.80 0.36
N ALA A 168 -21.14 1.71 1.32
CA ALA A 168 -21.62 3.07 1.15
C ALA A 168 -20.80 3.87 0.11
N LYS A 169 -19.47 3.69 0.10
CA LYS A 169 -18.57 4.44 -0.76
C LYS A 169 -18.63 4.04 -2.23
N PHE A 170 -18.80 2.75 -2.49
CA PHE A 170 -18.81 2.17 -3.83
C PHE A 170 -20.23 1.87 -4.33
N GLU A 171 -21.26 2.14 -3.51
CA GLU A 171 -22.67 1.88 -3.81
C GLU A 171 -22.92 0.39 -4.15
N VAL A 172 -22.30 -0.52 -3.40
CA VAL A 172 -22.37 -1.97 -3.58
C VAL A 172 -23.00 -2.65 -2.36
N GLU A 173 -23.58 -3.82 -2.55
CA GLU A 173 -24.17 -4.61 -1.44
C GLU A 173 -23.13 -5.45 -0.70
N ASN A 174 -22.01 -5.78 -1.37
CA ASN A 174 -20.91 -6.60 -0.84
C ASN A 174 -19.58 -6.05 -1.36
N PRO A 175 -18.52 -5.95 -0.51
CA PRO A 175 -17.19 -5.50 -0.95
C PRO A 175 -16.61 -6.25 -2.16
N LEU A 176 -16.92 -7.53 -2.36
CA LEU A 176 -16.48 -8.29 -3.54
C LEU A 176 -17.02 -7.73 -4.86
N GLN A 177 -18.15 -7.05 -4.86
CA GLN A 177 -18.70 -6.42 -6.07
C GLN A 177 -17.88 -5.22 -6.55
N VAL A 178 -16.95 -4.72 -5.72
CA VAL A 178 -15.97 -3.72 -6.14
C VAL A 178 -15.11 -4.25 -7.31
N ILE A 179 -14.90 -5.57 -7.40
CA ILE A 179 -14.20 -6.22 -8.52
C ILE A 179 -14.92 -5.92 -9.84
N ASP A 180 -16.21 -6.17 -9.87
CA ASP A 180 -17.02 -5.95 -11.08
C ASP A 180 -17.08 -4.47 -11.45
N LEU A 181 -17.26 -3.61 -10.45
CA LEU A 181 -17.28 -2.16 -10.64
C LEU A 181 -15.96 -1.65 -11.24
N LEU A 182 -14.81 -2.05 -10.66
CA LEU A 182 -13.50 -1.64 -11.15
C LEU A 182 -13.19 -2.24 -12.52
N GLY A 183 -13.60 -3.49 -12.75
CA GLY A 183 -13.44 -4.14 -14.05
C GLY A 183 -14.23 -3.45 -15.17
N LEU A 184 -15.39 -2.87 -14.86
CA LEU A 184 -16.18 -2.09 -15.81
C LEU A 184 -15.64 -0.66 -16.02
N MET A 185 -14.98 -0.09 -15.01
CA MET A 185 -14.42 1.26 -15.08
C MET A 185 -13.09 1.32 -15.82
N GLY A 186 -12.39 0.20 -15.94
CA GLY A 186 -10.99 0.15 -16.38
C GLY A 186 -10.03 0.83 -15.41
N ASP A 187 -8.75 0.81 -15.76
CA ASP A 187 -7.70 1.51 -14.99
C ASP A 187 -6.65 2.10 -15.93
N ALA A 188 -6.73 3.41 -16.13
CA ALA A 188 -5.80 4.14 -16.98
C ALA A 188 -4.35 4.09 -16.45
N ALA A 189 -4.14 3.99 -15.12
CA ALA A 189 -2.81 3.88 -14.52
C ALA A 189 -2.16 2.52 -14.82
N ASP A 190 -2.97 1.48 -14.99
CA ASP A 190 -2.54 0.14 -15.33
C ASP A 190 -2.68 -0.19 -16.83
N ASN A 191 -3.11 0.81 -17.62
CA ASN A 191 -3.37 0.69 -19.06
C ASN A 191 -4.45 -0.36 -19.37
N ILE A 192 -5.47 -0.45 -18.51
CA ILE A 192 -6.66 -1.27 -18.71
C ILE A 192 -7.78 -0.39 -19.27
N PRO A 193 -8.34 -0.73 -20.45
CA PRO A 193 -9.40 0.07 -21.10
C PRO A 193 -10.71 0.06 -20.35
#